data_f01d462464aef66769c2548e35418fd6
#
_entry.id   f01d462464aef66769c2548e35418fd6
#
_cell.length_a   1.000
_cell.length_b   1.000
_cell.length_c   1.000
_cell.angle_alpha   90.00
_cell.angle_beta   90.00
_cell.angle_gamma   90.00
#
_symmetry.space_group_name_H-M   'P 1'
#
loop_
_entity.id
_entity.type
_entity.pdbx_description
1 polymer ?
#
loop_
_entity_poly.entity_id
_entity_poly.type
_entity_poly.pdbx_seq_one_letter_code
_entity_poly.pdbx_strand_id
1 'polypeptide(L)'
;FPGVVTTVTIGRESSMALIRHITNQTDDEGYFAVATQVDAEVESPQFDDLYPVGTLAKLLRVIELPDQKTTAIIQAYGRVALHEGFTQQEPFIVAPVTSLPEELPADDDKEFVTLCEQFRSAALDYVKMSDALGMEAQMAVQNISNPVFFINFMATNLSI
;
A
#
# COMPACT_ATOMS: atom_id res chain seq x y z
N PHE A 1 0.69 -1.10 -2.18
CA PHE A 1 0.02 -1.54 -3.41
C PHE A 1 -1.31 -2.22 -3.09
N PRO A 2 -2.35 -2.09 -3.97
CA PRO A 2 -3.66 -2.68 -3.75
C PRO A 2 -3.66 -4.20 -3.55
N GLY A 3 -4.60 -4.69 -2.72
CA GLY A 3 -4.78 -6.12 -2.43
C GLY A 3 -3.84 -6.69 -1.36
N VAL A 4 -2.82 -5.96 -0.95
CA VAL A 4 -1.80 -6.45 -0.02
C VAL A 4 -2.15 -6.10 1.42
N VAL A 5 -1.90 -7.03 2.34
CA VAL A 5 -1.88 -6.76 3.79
C VAL A 5 -0.43 -6.53 4.19
N THR A 6 -0.17 -5.43 4.86
CA THR A 6 1.19 -5.07 5.28
C THR A 6 1.20 -4.39 6.65
N THR A 7 2.38 -4.27 7.21
CA THR A 7 2.62 -3.54 8.46
C THR A 7 3.28 -2.20 8.18
N VAL A 8 2.81 -1.16 8.87
CA VAL A 8 3.40 0.19 8.80
C VAL A 8 3.76 0.64 10.20
N THR A 9 5.01 1.01 10.40
CA THR A 9 5.45 1.62 11.65
C THR A 9 4.99 3.07 11.72
N ILE A 10 4.28 3.43 12.78
CA ILE A 10 3.74 4.76 12.99
C ILE A 10 4.72 5.52 13.90
N GLY A 11 5.41 6.50 13.34
CA GLY A 11 6.40 7.29 14.07
C GLY A 11 6.02 8.77 14.25
N ARG A 12 5.18 9.31 13.35
CA ARG A 12 4.78 10.73 13.38
C ARG A 12 3.56 10.96 14.25
N GLU A 13 3.53 12.08 14.93
CA GLU A 13 2.42 12.43 15.83
C GLU A 13 1.10 12.59 15.07
N SER A 14 1.12 13.17 13.87
CA SER A 14 -0.05 13.28 13.00
C SER A 14 -0.62 11.92 12.58
N SER A 15 0.26 10.96 12.24
CA SER A 15 -0.16 9.60 11.92
C SER A 15 -0.72 8.87 13.14
N MET A 16 -0.14 9.08 14.33
CA MET A 16 -0.68 8.57 15.59
C MET A 16 -2.05 9.15 15.91
N ALA A 17 -2.25 10.45 15.66
CA ALA A 17 -3.54 11.10 15.85
C ALA A 17 -4.61 10.52 14.92
N LEU A 18 -4.27 10.26 13.65
CA LEU A 18 -5.17 9.61 12.70
C LEU A 18 -5.55 8.19 13.17
N ILE A 19 -4.59 7.38 13.56
CA ILE A 19 -4.86 6.02 14.04
C ILE A 19 -5.75 6.01 15.28
N ARG A 20 -5.49 6.91 16.25
CA ARG A 20 -6.36 7.08 17.42
C ARG A 20 -7.76 7.52 17.04
N HIS A 21 -7.88 8.45 16.09
CA HIS A 21 -9.17 8.90 15.59
C HIS A 21 -9.98 7.74 15.01
N ILE A 22 -9.38 6.97 14.09
CA ILE A 22 -10.02 5.80 13.46
C ILE A 22 -10.41 4.75 14.50
N THR A 23 -9.52 4.46 15.46
CA THR A 23 -9.77 3.42 16.48
C THR A 23 -10.91 3.80 17.45
N ASN A 24 -11.11 5.10 17.68
CA ASN A 24 -12.14 5.59 18.59
C ASN A 24 -13.51 5.82 17.92
N GLN A 25 -13.60 5.79 16.61
CA GLN A 25 -14.85 5.91 15.88
C GLN A 25 -15.54 4.55 15.79
N THR A 26 -16.79 4.47 16.25
CA THR A 26 -17.59 3.24 16.20
C THR A 26 -18.30 3.03 14.86
N ASP A 27 -18.47 4.10 14.08
CA ASP A 27 -19.26 4.11 12.83
C ASP A 27 -18.40 4.23 11.56
N ASP A 28 -17.09 4.45 11.71
CA ASP A 28 -16.18 4.51 10.57
C ASP A 28 -15.58 3.12 10.30
N GLU A 29 -15.63 2.71 9.05
CA GLU A 29 -15.08 1.43 8.64
C GLU A 29 -13.54 1.37 8.72
N GLY A 30 -12.89 2.42 9.24
CA GLY A 30 -11.44 2.49 9.44
C GLY A 30 -10.65 2.69 8.15
N TYR A 31 -11.23 3.32 7.14
CA TYR A 31 -10.55 3.64 5.89
C TYR A 31 -9.74 4.93 5.98
N PHE A 32 -8.59 4.95 5.32
CA PHE A 32 -7.74 6.12 5.15
C PHE A 32 -6.87 5.98 3.89
N ALA A 33 -6.30 7.09 3.43
CA ALA A 33 -5.36 7.08 2.32
C ALA A 33 -3.91 7.00 2.83
N VAL A 34 -3.09 6.21 2.16
CA VAL A 34 -1.64 6.16 2.34
C VAL A 34 -1.01 6.81 1.12
N ALA A 35 -0.28 7.90 1.33
CA ALA A 35 0.47 8.60 0.31
C ALA A 35 1.97 8.50 0.59
N THR A 36 2.76 8.35 -0.45
CA THR A 36 4.22 8.36 -0.37
C THR A 36 4.72 9.79 -0.50
N GLN A 37 5.69 10.18 0.33
CA GLN A 37 6.38 11.45 0.19
C GLN A 37 7.45 11.38 -0.90
N VAL A 38 7.65 12.49 -1.61
CA VAL A 38 8.74 12.64 -2.58
C VAL A 38 10.08 12.66 -1.86
N ASP A 39 10.15 13.37 -0.72
CA ASP A 39 11.29 13.39 0.17
C ASP A 39 10.87 12.96 1.58
N ALA A 40 11.41 11.86 2.06
CA ALA A 40 11.08 11.28 3.36
C ALA A 40 11.53 12.14 4.55
N GLU A 41 12.50 13.04 4.36
CA GLU A 41 13.06 13.90 5.41
C GLU A 41 12.13 15.09 5.76
N VAL A 42 11.14 15.38 4.92
CA VAL A 42 10.17 16.45 5.20
C VAL A 42 9.26 16.04 6.35
N GLU A 43 9.37 16.72 7.48
CA GLU A 43 8.58 16.39 8.68
C GLU A 43 7.10 16.79 8.56
N SER A 44 6.82 17.92 7.91
CA SER A 44 5.46 18.47 7.72
C SER A 44 5.15 18.62 6.23
N PRO A 45 4.82 17.54 5.54
CA PRO A 45 4.64 17.53 4.10
C PRO A 45 3.44 18.39 3.69
N GLN A 46 3.63 19.19 2.63
CA GLN A 46 2.58 19.85 1.89
C GLN A 46 2.13 18.97 0.72
N PHE A 47 1.15 19.43 -0.05
CA PHE A 47 0.61 18.66 -1.17
C PHE A 47 1.71 18.31 -2.20
N ASP A 48 2.57 19.26 -2.54
CA ASP A 48 3.65 19.09 -3.52
C ASP A 48 4.76 18.15 -3.03
N ASP A 49 4.80 17.84 -1.74
CA ASP A 49 5.74 16.88 -1.15
C ASP A 49 5.22 15.45 -1.22
N LEU A 50 4.01 15.24 -1.76
CA LEU A 50 3.37 13.93 -1.89
C LEU A 50 3.27 13.50 -3.34
N TYR A 51 3.44 12.21 -3.60
CA TYR A 51 3.06 11.68 -4.91
C TYR A 51 1.55 11.79 -5.10
N PRO A 52 1.08 12.16 -6.31
CA PRO A 52 -0.33 12.45 -6.57
C PRO A 52 -1.24 11.22 -6.52
N VAL A 53 -0.66 10.02 -6.50
CA VAL A 53 -1.40 8.77 -6.41
C VAL A 53 -1.05 8.08 -5.10
N GLY A 54 -2.06 7.86 -4.29
CA GLY A 54 -1.98 7.10 -3.05
C GLY A 54 -2.75 5.78 -3.13
N THR A 55 -2.86 5.13 -1.99
CA THR A 55 -3.60 3.86 -1.84
C THR A 55 -4.64 4.01 -0.74
N LEU A 56 -5.89 3.67 -1.03
CA LEU A 56 -6.93 3.50 -0.02
C LEU A 56 -6.62 2.26 0.80
N ALA A 57 -6.54 2.41 2.09
CA ALA A 57 -6.25 1.33 3.03
C ALA A 57 -7.28 1.28 4.15
N LYS A 58 -7.42 0.12 4.76
CA LYS A 58 -8.22 -0.11 5.97
C LYS A 58 -7.32 -0.51 7.11
N LEU A 59 -7.53 0.08 8.28
CA LEU A 59 -6.88 -0.33 9.50
C LEU A 59 -7.49 -1.66 9.98
N LEU A 60 -6.67 -2.70 10.06
CA LEU A 60 -7.09 -4.00 10.60
C LEU A 60 -6.77 -4.11 12.09
N ARG A 61 -5.58 -3.70 12.49
CA ARG A 61 -5.13 -3.82 13.88
C ARG A 61 -3.99 -2.86 14.19
N VAL A 62 -3.94 -2.42 15.44
CA VAL A 62 -2.80 -1.69 16.00
C VAL A 62 -2.08 -2.59 16.99
N ILE A 63 -0.75 -2.61 16.92
CA ILE A 63 0.14 -3.36 17.82
C ILE A 63 1.11 -2.37 18.44
N GLU A 64 1.14 -2.33 19.76
CA GLU A 64 2.16 -1.60 20.51
C GLU A 64 3.31 -2.56 20.81
N LEU A 65 4.50 -2.24 20.34
CA LEU A 65 5.70 -3.03 20.57
C LEU A 65 6.36 -2.63 21.89
N PRO A 66 7.16 -3.53 22.52
CA PRO A 66 7.83 -3.25 23.78
C PRO A 66 8.79 -2.05 23.75
N ASP A 67 9.28 -1.67 22.57
CA ASP A 67 10.14 -0.50 22.32
C ASP A 67 9.35 0.81 22.13
N GLN A 68 8.07 0.82 22.51
CA GLN A 68 7.13 1.94 22.37
C GLN A 68 6.82 2.35 20.92
N LYS A 69 7.20 1.53 19.92
CA LYS A 69 6.81 1.75 18.54
C LYS A 69 5.42 1.20 18.30
N THR A 70 4.60 2.01 17.68
CA THR A 70 3.27 1.60 17.24
C THR A 70 3.35 1.07 15.82
N THR A 71 2.80 -0.11 15.59
CA THR A 71 2.71 -0.72 14.26
C THR A 71 1.24 -0.93 13.90
N ALA A 72 0.82 -0.42 12.77
CA ALA A 72 -0.50 -0.66 12.21
C ALA A 72 -0.44 -1.80 11.19
N ILE A 73 -1.35 -2.75 11.30
CA ILE A 73 -1.61 -3.74 10.25
C ILE A 73 -2.73 -3.15 9.39
N ILE A 74 -2.44 -2.96 8.12
CA ILE A 74 -3.35 -2.35 7.16
C ILE A 74 -3.59 -3.27 5.97
N GLN A 75 -4.78 -3.19 5.41
CA GLN A 75 -5.11 -3.81 4.13
C GLN A 75 -5.28 -2.73 3.07
N ALA A 76 -4.55 -2.85 1.98
CA ALA A 76 -4.65 -1.96 0.83
C ALA A 76 -5.76 -2.43 -0.11
N TYR A 77 -6.60 -1.51 -0.59
CA TYR A 77 -7.75 -1.83 -1.44
C TYR A 77 -7.56 -1.37 -2.88
N GLY A 78 -7.41 -0.07 -3.09
CA GLY A 78 -7.38 0.50 -4.43
C GLY A 78 -6.51 1.75 -4.49
N ARG A 79 -6.24 2.24 -5.69
CA ARG A 79 -5.53 3.49 -5.90
C ARG A 79 -6.48 4.67 -5.79
N VAL A 80 -5.98 5.77 -5.28
CA VAL A 80 -6.70 7.04 -5.19
C VAL A 80 -5.82 8.16 -5.74
N ALA A 81 -6.41 9.06 -6.51
CA ALA A 81 -5.80 10.33 -6.84
C ALA A 81 -6.02 11.30 -5.69
N LEU A 82 -4.96 11.95 -5.23
CA LEU A 82 -5.04 13.03 -4.27
C LEU A 82 -5.26 14.34 -5.01
N HIS A 83 -6.10 15.21 -4.47
CA HIS A 83 -6.36 16.53 -5.04
C HIS A 83 -5.84 17.63 -4.12
N GLU A 84 -5.45 18.74 -4.70
CA GLU A 84 -5.05 19.93 -3.96
C GLU A 84 -6.15 20.43 -3.02
N GLY A 85 -5.73 21.13 -1.98
CA GLY A 85 -6.63 21.72 -1.02
C GLY A 85 -6.91 20.78 0.16
N PHE A 86 -5.90 20.64 1.03
CA PHE A 86 -6.12 20.01 2.32
C PHE A 86 -7.26 20.74 3.06
N THR A 87 -8.30 19.98 3.41
CA THR A 87 -9.43 20.53 4.17
C THR A 87 -9.10 20.62 5.66
N GLN A 88 -8.09 19.86 6.10
CA GLN A 88 -7.56 19.86 7.44
C GLN A 88 -6.08 19.46 7.39
N GLN A 89 -5.25 20.10 8.20
CA GLN A 89 -3.83 19.73 8.34
C GLN A 89 -3.51 19.22 9.75
N GLU A 90 -4.23 19.66 10.76
CA GLU A 90 -4.05 19.23 12.15
C GLU A 90 -5.37 18.70 12.73
N PRO A 91 -5.31 17.65 13.59
CA PRO A 91 -4.12 16.91 14.04
C PRO A 91 -3.56 15.93 13.01
N PHE A 92 -4.24 15.72 11.91
CA PHE A 92 -3.82 14.91 10.75
C PHE A 92 -4.39 15.51 9.46
N ILE A 93 -3.77 15.16 8.34
CA ILE A 93 -4.17 15.68 7.02
C ILE A 93 -5.48 15.02 6.57
N VAL A 94 -6.41 15.85 6.08
CA VAL A 94 -7.61 15.43 5.36
C VAL A 94 -7.60 16.12 3.99
N ALA A 95 -7.72 15.33 2.94
CA ALA A 95 -7.68 15.78 1.56
C ALA A 95 -8.80 15.14 0.73
N PRO A 96 -9.32 15.83 -0.29
CA PRO A 96 -10.22 15.21 -1.25
C PRO A 96 -9.46 14.17 -2.09
N VAL A 97 -10.10 13.01 -2.29
CA VAL A 97 -9.53 11.94 -3.11
C VAL A 97 -10.56 11.43 -4.11
N THR A 98 -10.07 10.94 -5.25
CA THR A 98 -10.91 10.24 -6.24
C THR A 98 -10.38 8.83 -6.44
N SER A 99 -11.27 7.85 -6.44
CA SER A 99 -10.90 6.46 -6.74
C SER A 99 -10.37 6.35 -8.17
N LEU A 100 -9.26 5.65 -8.32
CA LEU A 100 -8.66 5.30 -9.61
C LEU A 100 -8.95 3.81 -9.86
N PRO A 101 -9.97 3.47 -10.66
CA PRO A 101 -10.25 2.08 -11.00
C PRO A 101 -9.09 1.50 -11.82
N GLU A 102 -8.85 0.22 -11.65
CA GLU A 102 -7.91 -0.51 -12.49
C GLU A 102 -8.57 -0.81 -13.84
N GLU A 103 -7.93 -0.37 -14.92
CA GLU A 103 -8.32 -0.71 -16.27
C GLU A 103 -7.53 -1.96 -16.69
N LEU A 104 -8.22 -3.06 -16.87
CA LEU A 104 -7.62 -4.34 -17.24
C LEU A 104 -7.96 -4.66 -18.69
N PRO A 105 -7.00 -5.24 -19.45
CA PRO A 105 -7.30 -5.86 -20.74
C PRO A 105 -8.35 -6.96 -20.59
N ALA A 106 -8.96 -7.36 -21.70
CA ALA A 106 -9.86 -8.50 -21.72
C ALA A 106 -9.12 -9.78 -21.29
N ASP A 107 -9.83 -10.72 -20.64
CA ASP A 107 -9.24 -11.96 -20.13
C ASP A 107 -8.60 -12.83 -21.21
N ASP A 108 -9.02 -12.66 -22.47
CA ASP A 108 -8.50 -13.38 -23.64
C ASP A 108 -7.46 -12.58 -24.45
N ASP A 109 -7.01 -11.45 -23.93
CA ASP A 109 -5.93 -10.67 -24.55
C ASP A 109 -4.62 -11.46 -24.49
N LYS A 110 -4.18 -11.91 -25.67
CA LYS A 110 -3.01 -12.80 -25.78
C LYS A 110 -1.70 -12.09 -25.41
N GLU A 111 -1.60 -10.80 -25.65
CA GLU A 111 -0.40 -10.02 -25.33
C GLU A 111 -0.30 -9.89 -23.80
N PHE A 112 -1.39 -9.53 -23.15
CA PHE A 112 -1.44 -9.42 -21.68
C PHE A 112 -1.15 -10.75 -21.00
N VAL A 113 -1.75 -11.85 -21.48
CA VAL A 113 -1.49 -13.19 -20.94
C VAL A 113 -0.01 -13.55 -21.07
N THR A 114 0.57 -13.33 -22.25
CA THR A 114 2.00 -13.61 -22.49
C THR A 114 2.91 -12.79 -21.60
N LEU A 115 2.62 -11.50 -21.41
CA LEU A 115 3.40 -10.62 -20.51
C LEU A 115 3.29 -11.07 -19.06
N CYS A 116 2.11 -11.49 -18.61
CA CYS A 116 1.93 -12.03 -17.26
C CYS A 116 2.74 -13.32 -17.03
N GLU A 117 2.79 -14.21 -18.02
CA GLU A 117 3.60 -15.44 -17.94
C GLU A 117 5.11 -15.14 -17.90
N GLN A 118 5.58 -14.21 -18.74
CA GLN A 118 6.98 -13.77 -18.73
C GLN A 118 7.35 -13.12 -17.41
N PHE A 119 6.49 -12.23 -16.89
CA PHE A 119 6.70 -11.59 -15.59
C PHE A 119 6.76 -12.62 -14.47
N ARG A 120 5.86 -13.62 -14.47
CA ARG A 120 5.88 -14.71 -13.48
C ARG A 120 7.17 -15.52 -13.54
N SER A 121 7.65 -15.84 -14.73
CA SER A 121 8.94 -16.56 -14.90
C SER A 121 10.10 -15.74 -14.32
N ALA A 122 10.18 -14.46 -14.66
CA ALA A 122 11.21 -13.57 -14.15
C ALA A 122 11.12 -13.39 -12.61
N ALA A 123 9.91 -13.29 -12.07
CA ALA A 123 9.68 -13.20 -10.63
C ALA A 123 10.15 -14.47 -9.88
N LEU A 124 9.88 -15.66 -10.44
CA LEU A 124 10.34 -16.93 -9.87
C LEU A 124 11.86 -17.01 -9.86
N ASP A 125 12.52 -16.56 -10.92
CA ASP A 125 13.98 -16.56 -11.00
C ASP A 125 14.57 -15.54 -10.01
N TYR A 126 13.97 -14.36 -9.89
CA TYR A 126 14.39 -13.36 -8.90
C TYR A 126 14.28 -13.90 -7.46
N VAL A 127 13.15 -14.53 -7.13
CA VAL A 127 12.93 -15.07 -5.76
C VAL A 127 13.90 -16.19 -5.44
N LYS A 128 14.24 -17.05 -6.42
CA LYS A 128 15.26 -18.10 -6.25
C LYS A 128 16.68 -17.56 -6.04
N MET A 129 16.99 -16.42 -6.64
CA MET A 129 18.29 -15.77 -6.55
C MET A 129 18.44 -14.86 -5.32
N SER A 130 17.34 -14.52 -4.68
CA SER A 130 17.30 -13.62 -3.53
C SER A 130 17.39 -14.40 -2.22
N ASP A 131 18.48 -14.22 -1.50
CA ASP A 131 18.66 -14.81 -0.16
C ASP A 131 17.71 -14.18 0.90
N ALA A 132 17.18 -12.99 0.59
CA ALA A 132 16.26 -12.26 1.48
C ALA A 132 14.82 -12.77 1.41
N LEU A 133 14.45 -13.45 0.32
CA LEU A 133 13.10 -13.97 0.08
C LEU A 133 13.07 -15.48 0.33
N GLY A 134 12.46 -15.87 1.43
CA GLY A 134 12.37 -17.28 1.85
C GLY A 134 11.44 -18.14 0.99
N MET A 135 11.34 -19.42 1.37
CA MET A 135 10.47 -20.41 0.70
C MET A 135 9.01 -19.98 0.62
N GLU A 136 8.53 -19.18 1.59
CA GLU A 136 7.16 -18.65 1.61
C GLU A 136 6.88 -17.72 0.42
N ALA A 137 7.83 -16.87 0.05
CA ALA A 137 7.71 -16.01 -1.12
C ALA A 137 7.68 -16.80 -2.43
N GLN A 138 8.48 -17.89 -2.53
CA GLN A 138 8.44 -18.79 -3.68
C GLN A 138 7.06 -19.47 -3.82
N MET A 139 6.51 -19.95 -2.71
CA MET A 139 5.18 -20.56 -2.70
C MET A 139 4.09 -19.53 -3.06
N ALA A 140 4.19 -18.31 -2.57
CA ALA A 140 3.25 -17.24 -2.90
C ALA A 140 3.27 -16.95 -4.41
N VAL A 141 4.46 -16.74 -5.00
CA VAL A 141 4.62 -16.49 -6.45
C VAL A 141 4.03 -17.60 -7.30
N GLN A 142 4.14 -18.85 -6.86
CA GLN A 142 3.59 -20.02 -7.59
C GLN A 142 2.07 -20.12 -7.50
N ASN A 143 1.48 -19.69 -6.38
CA ASN A 143 0.06 -19.93 -6.08
C ASN A 143 -0.87 -18.74 -6.35
N ILE A 144 -0.32 -17.52 -6.51
CA ILE A 144 -1.13 -16.35 -6.85
C ILE A 144 -1.58 -16.47 -8.31
N SER A 145 -2.88 -16.68 -8.52
CA SER A 145 -3.47 -16.83 -9.86
C SER A 145 -3.89 -15.49 -10.48
N ASN A 146 -4.39 -14.54 -9.66
CA ASN A 146 -4.82 -13.24 -10.15
C ASN A 146 -3.62 -12.39 -10.58
N PRO A 147 -3.51 -11.97 -11.86
CA PRO A 147 -2.34 -11.27 -12.37
C PRO A 147 -2.12 -9.90 -11.72
N VAL A 148 -3.18 -9.16 -11.44
CA VAL A 148 -3.09 -7.83 -10.81
C VAL A 148 -2.58 -7.94 -9.38
N PHE A 149 -3.15 -8.87 -8.63
CA PHE A 149 -2.68 -9.13 -7.27
C PHE A 149 -1.23 -9.61 -7.28
N PHE A 150 -0.85 -10.45 -8.25
CA PHE A 150 0.51 -10.93 -8.40
C PHE A 150 1.51 -9.80 -8.67
N ILE A 151 1.17 -8.88 -9.59
CA ILE A 151 2.01 -7.70 -9.89
C ILE A 151 2.15 -6.80 -8.65
N ASN A 152 1.05 -6.50 -7.97
CA ASN A 152 1.06 -5.69 -6.76
C ASN A 152 1.84 -6.36 -5.62
N PHE A 153 1.72 -7.68 -5.46
CA PHE A 153 2.48 -8.46 -4.49
C PHE A 153 3.98 -8.39 -4.77
N MET A 154 4.38 -8.59 -6.02
CA MET A 154 5.80 -8.47 -6.40
C MET A 154 6.33 -7.06 -6.18
N ALA A 155 5.58 -6.03 -6.62
CA ALA A 155 5.97 -4.62 -6.42
C ALA A 155 6.15 -4.25 -4.93
N THR A 156 5.40 -4.86 -4.02
CA THR A 156 5.53 -4.65 -2.58
C THR A 156 6.82 -5.28 -2.01
N ASN A 157 7.29 -6.37 -2.63
CA ASN A 157 8.43 -7.15 -2.13
C ASN A 157 9.74 -6.89 -2.89
N LEU A 158 9.73 -6.04 -3.91
CA LEU A 158 10.94 -5.59 -4.59
C LEU A 158 11.64 -4.50 -3.76
N SER A 159 12.91 -4.70 -3.51
CA SER A 159 13.79 -3.67 -2.91
C SER A 159 14.32 -2.77 -4.03
N ILE A 160 13.65 -1.67 -4.29
CA ILE A 160 14.02 -0.65 -5.27
C ILE A 160 14.17 0.70 -4.58
#